data_e1d813f882a319936475fc845d4b7854
#
_entry.id   e1d813f882a319936475fc845d4b7854
#
_cell.length_a   1.000
_cell.length_b   1.000
_cell.length_c   1.000
_cell.angle_alpha   90.00
_cell.angle_beta   90.00
_cell.angle_gamma   90.00
#
_symmetry.space_group_name_H-M   'P 1'
#
loop_
_entity.id
_entity.type
_entity.pdbx_description
1 polymer ?
#
loop_
_entity_poly.entity_id
_entity_poly.type
_entity_poly.pdbx_seq_one_letter_code
_entity_poly.pdbx_strand_id
1 'polypeptide(L)'
;MPVNVLIVYDPKGPAIEALAAAAGKGATATGVAEVVLRRVQEATLEDLLAADALMLGSPNWSGITGSLKLWLDETGDLWEDGSLAGKPAAAFTTGWGRHSGIEMTLLQLIHWLLACGMIVVGLPWTDRMRSSASYYGATATGGVTPEDLMQAEELGARLAKVAAKLQAP
;
A
#
# COMPACT_ATOMS: atom_id res chain seq x y z
N MET A 1 16.44 11.73 -10.28
CA MET A 1 16.83 10.59 -9.41
C MET A 1 15.63 9.65 -9.33
N PRO A 2 15.79 8.34 -9.06
CA PRO A 2 14.65 7.47 -8.81
C PRO A 2 13.89 7.96 -7.57
N VAL A 3 12.58 7.74 -7.54
CA VAL A 3 11.74 8.00 -6.37
C VAL A 3 11.83 6.87 -5.36
N ASN A 4 11.78 7.16 -4.07
CA ASN A 4 11.78 6.17 -2.99
C ASN A 4 10.36 5.74 -2.68
N VAL A 5 10.01 4.48 -2.97
CA VAL A 5 8.71 3.89 -2.62
C VAL A 5 8.87 3.01 -1.39
N LEU A 6 8.24 3.42 -0.28
CA LEU A 6 8.17 2.62 0.93
C LEU A 6 6.90 1.76 0.92
N ILE A 7 7.04 0.47 1.19
CA ILE A 7 5.93 -0.46 1.36
C ILE A 7 5.99 -1.02 2.78
N VAL A 8 5.01 -0.67 3.62
CA VAL A 8 4.89 -1.17 5.00
C VAL A 8 3.69 -2.11 5.10
N TYR A 9 3.89 -3.29 5.70
CA TYR A 9 2.82 -4.26 5.86
C TYR A 9 2.95 -5.07 7.17
N ASP A 10 1.81 -5.55 7.67
CA ASP A 10 1.83 -6.51 8.79
C ASP A 10 1.95 -7.94 8.25
N PRO A 11 3.00 -8.71 8.60
CA PRO A 11 3.32 -10.01 8.03
C PRO A 11 2.46 -11.17 8.60
N LYS A 12 1.21 -10.92 8.97
CA LYS A 12 0.29 -11.95 9.47
C LYS A 12 -0.30 -12.80 8.35
N GLY A 13 0.54 -13.61 7.73
CA GLY A 13 0.18 -14.59 6.74
C GLY A 13 0.90 -14.43 5.40
N PRO A 14 1.07 -15.53 4.64
CA PRO A 14 1.86 -15.52 3.41
C PRO A 14 1.21 -14.71 2.27
N ALA A 15 -0.10 -14.55 2.29
CA ALA A 15 -0.81 -13.83 1.24
C ALA A 15 -0.45 -12.33 1.21
N ILE A 16 -0.38 -11.69 2.38
CA ILE A 16 -0.03 -10.26 2.47
C ILE A 16 1.43 -10.03 2.08
N GLU A 17 2.33 -10.94 2.45
CA GLU A 17 3.75 -10.88 2.03
C GLU A 17 3.89 -11.02 0.51
N ALA A 18 3.11 -11.91 -0.11
CA ALA A 18 3.12 -12.10 -1.57
C ALA A 18 2.64 -10.84 -2.31
N LEU A 19 1.56 -10.19 -1.83
CA LEU A 19 1.10 -8.92 -2.42
C LEU A 19 2.11 -7.79 -2.23
N ALA A 20 2.74 -7.68 -1.05
CA ALA A 20 3.78 -6.69 -0.78
C ALA A 20 4.98 -6.86 -1.72
N ALA A 21 5.45 -8.11 -1.90
CA ALA A 21 6.55 -8.43 -2.81
C ALA A 21 6.18 -8.12 -4.28
N ALA A 22 4.95 -8.48 -4.71
CA ALA A 22 4.47 -8.20 -6.04
C ALA A 22 4.37 -6.69 -6.32
N ALA A 23 3.83 -5.90 -5.37
CA ALA A 23 3.78 -4.45 -5.48
C ALA A 23 5.19 -3.84 -5.61
N GLY A 24 6.14 -4.31 -4.80
CA GLY A 24 7.54 -3.89 -4.89
C GLY A 24 8.17 -4.22 -6.24
N LYS A 25 7.94 -5.44 -6.75
CA LYS A 25 8.38 -5.86 -8.08
C LYS A 25 7.83 -4.94 -9.18
N GLY A 26 6.53 -4.63 -9.12
CA GLY A 26 5.88 -3.74 -10.08
C GLY A 26 6.45 -2.32 -10.05
N ALA A 27 6.69 -1.76 -8.86
CA ALA A 27 7.30 -0.44 -8.73
C ALA A 27 8.73 -0.42 -9.29
N THR A 28 9.57 -1.39 -8.92
CA THR A 28 10.96 -1.51 -9.42
C THR A 28 11.02 -1.71 -10.94
N ALA A 29 10.10 -2.49 -11.52
CA ALA A 29 10.05 -2.75 -12.95
C ALA A 29 9.78 -1.50 -13.80
N THR A 30 9.33 -0.39 -13.19
CA THR A 30 9.14 0.88 -13.91
C THR A 30 10.45 1.56 -14.27
N GLY A 31 11.56 1.22 -13.62
CA GLY A 31 12.86 1.87 -13.78
C GLY A 31 12.95 3.29 -13.19
N VAL A 32 11.87 3.80 -12.59
CA VAL A 32 11.83 5.15 -12.00
C VAL A 32 11.81 5.15 -10.47
N ALA A 33 11.80 3.97 -9.84
CA ALA A 33 11.69 3.85 -8.38
C ALA A 33 12.72 2.89 -7.78
N GLU A 34 13.19 3.25 -6.58
CA GLU A 34 13.80 2.35 -5.63
C GLU A 34 12.75 1.97 -4.57
N VAL A 35 12.75 0.70 -4.14
CA VAL A 35 11.74 0.18 -3.24
C VAL A 35 12.35 -0.25 -1.92
N VAL A 36 11.78 0.26 -0.85
CA VAL A 36 12.06 -0.20 0.51
C VAL A 36 10.83 -0.97 1.01
N LEU A 37 11.01 -2.27 1.27
CA LEU A 37 9.96 -3.13 1.81
C LEU A 37 10.22 -3.34 3.31
N ARG A 38 9.21 -3.06 4.15
CA ARG A 38 9.30 -3.19 5.60
C ARG A 38 8.11 -3.97 6.16
N ARG A 39 8.40 -4.90 7.03
CA ARG A 39 7.41 -5.39 7.98
C ARG A 39 7.14 -4.28 9.00
N VAL A 40 5.92 -4.18 9.48
CA VAL A 40 5.53 -3.10 10.42
C VAL A 40 6.43 -3.02 11.67
N GLN A 41 6.97 -4.16 12.12
CA GLN A 41 7.89 -4.21 13.27
C GLN A 41 9.28 -3.64 12.96
N GLU A 42 9.61 -3.44 11.69
CA GLU A 42 10.92 -2.97 11.20
C GLU A 42 10.84 -1.54 10.64
N ALA A 43 9.62 -1.05 10.39
CA ALA A 43 9.40 0.26 9.81
C ALA A 43 9.65 1.37 10.83
N THR A 44 10.37 2.40 10.41
CA THR A 44 10.74 3.54 11.24
C THR A 44 10.12 4.85 10.75
N LEU A 45 10.14 5.89 11.58
CA LEU A 45 9.74 7.24 11.17
C LEU A 45 10.67 7.80 10.08
N GLU A 46 11.95 7.47 10.14
CA GLU A 46 12.93 7.86 9.14
C GLU A 46 12.62 7.24 7.77
N ASP A 47 12.15 5.98 7.73
CA ASP A 47 11.70 5.34 6.48
C ASP A 47 10.53 6.15 5.86
N LEU A 48 9.55 6.60 6.67
CA LEU A 48 8.42 7.41 6.21
C LEU A 48 8.84 8.79 5.68
N LEU A 49 9.75 9.45 6.39
CA LEU A 49 10.23 10.78 6.00
C LEU A 49 11.04 10.72 4.71
N ALA A 50 11.87 9.68 4.54
CA ALA A 50 12.70 9.48 3.35
C ALA A 50 11.92 9.02 2.12
N ALA A 51 10.69 8.52 2.30
CA ALA A 51 9.87 8.03 1.20
C ALA A 51 9.23 9.17 0.39
N ASP A 52 9.22 9.01 -0.93
CA ASP A 52 8.50 9.88 -1.86
C ASP A 52 7.07 9.36 -2.12
N ALA A 53 6.83 8.08 -1.85
CA ALA A 53 5.53 7.44 -1.92
C ALA A 53 5.41 6.32 -0.88
N LEU A 54 4.20 6.09 -0.38
CA LEU A 54 3.90 5.08 0.64
C LEU A 54 2.87 4.08 0.15
N MET A 55 3.07 2.79 0.45
CA MET A 55 2.04 1.77 0.31
C MET A 55 1.85 1.04 1.65
N LEU A 56 0.59 0.94 2.12
CA LEU A 56 0.25 0.25 3.35
C LEU A 56 -0.49 -1.06 3.07
N GLY A 57 -0.08 -2.13 3.76
CA GLY A 57 -0.70 -3.44 3.66
C GLY A 57 -1.10 -4.03 5.01
N SER A 58 -2.33 -4.50 5.11
CA SER A 58 -2.83 -5.24 6.28
C SER A 58 -3.67 -6.43 5.85
N PRO A 59 -3.47 -7.62 6.42
CA PRO A 59 -4.50 -8.63 6.33
C PRO A 59 -5.74 -8.15 7.10
N ASN A 60 -6.93 -8.58 6.63
CA ASN A 60 -8.18 -8.29 7.31
C ASN A 60 -8.35 -9.15 8.57
N TRP A 61 -8.29 -8.53 9.72
CA TRP A 61 -8.58 -9.09 11.05
C TRP A 61 -9.75 -8.34 11.71
N SER A 62 -10.91 -8.35 11.03
CA SER A 62 -12.05 -7.47 11.36
C SER A 62 -11.68 -5.98 11.22
N GLY A 63 -10.91 -5.65 10.20
CA GLY A 63 -10.26 -4.39 9.95
C GLY A 63 -8.74 -4.55 9.86
N ILE A 64 -8.00 -3.47 9.96
CA ILE A 64 -6.53 -3.49 10.03
C ILE A 64 -6.06 -4.18 11.31
N THR A 65 -4.89 -4.79 11.25
CA THR A 65 -4.30 -5.47 12.42
C THR A 65 -3.95 -4.49 13.53
N GLY A 66 -4.00 -4.96 14.78
CA GLY A 66 -3.65 -4.13 15.94
C GLY A 66 -2.21 -3.64 15.92
N SER A 67 -1.26 -4.46 15.44
CA SER A 67 0.15 -4.07 15.30
C SER A 67 0.36 -2.94 14.29
N LEU A 68 -0.32 -3.00 13.14
CA LEU A 68 -0.25 -1.92 12.17
C LEU A 68 -0.94 -0.66 12.70
N LYS A 69 -2.12 -0.81 13.35
CA LYS A 69 -2.83 0.35 13.93
C LYS A 69 -1.98 1.05 15.00
N LEU A 70 -1.33 0.28 15.87
CA LEU A 70 -0.45 0.84 16.90
C LEU A 70 0.69 1.64 16.27
N TRP A 71 1.36 1.07 15.27
CA TRP A 71 2.45 1.77 14.57
C TRP A 71 1.95 3.06 13.89
N LEU A 72 0.77 3.03 13.25
CA LEU A 72 0.18 4.23 12.65
C LEU A 72 -0.15 5.30 13.72
N ASP A 73 -0.58 4.91 14.91
CA ASP A 73 -0.84 5.85 16.01
C ASP A 73 0.45 6.49 16.56
N GLU A 74 1.56 5.73 16.56
CA GLU A 74 2.87 6.23 16.96
C GLU A 74 3.48 7.23 15.96
N THR A 75 2.94 7.32 14.74
CA THR A 75 3.37 8.29 13.73
C THR A 75 2.60 9.63 13.76
N GLY A 76 1.85 9.89 14.83
CA GLY A 76 0.97 11.06 14.94
C GLY A 76 1.65 12.41 14.71
N ASP A 77 2.91 12.57 15.13
CA ASP A 77 3.67 13.79 14.93
C ASP A 77 3.83 14.14 13.44
N LEU A 78 3.96 13.15 12.55
CA LEU A 78 4.07 13.36 11.10
C LEU A 78 2.74 13.83 10.47
N TRP A 79 1.62 13.55 11.11
CA TRP A 79 0.33 14.09 10.74
C TRP A 79 0.22 15.57 11.14
N GLU A 80 0.64 15.93 12.37
CA GLU A 80 0.54 17.30 12.88
C GLU A 80 1.44 18.26 12.10
N ASP A 81 2.66 17.86 11.74
CA ASP A 81 3.61 18.70 11.03
C ASP A 81 3.43 18.70 9.49
N GLY A 82 2.55 17.83 8.97
CA GLY A 82 2.27 17.74 7.55
C GLY A 82 3.39 17.13 6.70
N SER A 83 4.35 16.44 7.29
CA SER A 83 5.52 15.86 6.59
C SER A 83 5.17 14.86 5.48
N LEU A 84 3.97 14.27 5.54
CA LEU A 84 3.48 13.32 4.53
C LEU A 84 2.55 13.97 3.49
N ALA A 85 2.13 15.21 3.71
CA ALA A 85 1.15 15.86 2.85
C ALA A 85 1.63 15.99 1.40
N GLY A 86 0.75 15.64 0.45
CA GLY A 86 1.04 15.68 -0.98
C GLY A 86 1.84 14.50 -1.52
N LYS A 87 2.39 13.61 -0.69
CA LYS A 87 3.02 12.38 -1.17
C LYS A 87 1.96 11.40 -1.66
N PRO A 88 2.16 10.71 -2.81
CA PRO A 88 1.22 9.69 -3.28
C PRO A 88 1.28 8.43 -2.39
N ALA A 89 0.11 7.81 -2.21
CA ALA A 89 0.01 6.59 -1.40
C ALA A 89 -1.03 5.61 -1.94
N ALA A 90 -0.87 4.33 -1.60
CA ALA A 90 -1.78 3.26 -1.99
C ALA A 90 -1.96 2.25 -0.85
N ALA A 91 -2.98 1.40 -0.97
CA ALA A 91 -3.29 0.38 0.02
C ALA A 91 -3.49 -1.00 -0.62
N PHE A 92 -3.20 -2.07 0.14
CA PHE A 92 -3.51 -3.44 -0.24
C PHE A 92 -3.92 -4.27 0.99
N THR A 93 -4.71 -5.31 0.76
CA THR A 93 -5.22 -6.17 1.84
C THR A 93 -5.43 -7.60 1.39
N THR A 94 -5.53 -8.50 2.35
CA THR A 94 -5.91 -9.91 2.12
C THR A 94 -6.97 -10.35 3.11
N GLY A 95 -7.75 -11.36 2.76
CA GLY A 95 -8.77 -11.89 3.65
C GLY A 95 -9.20 -13.31 3.29
N TRP A 96 -10.01 -13.94 4.16
CA TRP A 96 -10.47 -15.30 3.94
C TRP A 96 -11.56 -15.39 2.85
N GLY A 97 -12.37 -14.37 2.67
CA GLY A 97 -13.47 -14.38 1.71
C GLY A 97 -13.80 -13.00 1.17
N ARG A 98 -14.40 -12.97 -0.02
CA ARG A 98 -14.74 -11.71 -0.73
C ARG A 98 -15.65 -10.78 0.07
N HIS A 99 -16.53 -11.35 0.88
CA HIS A 99 -17.53 -10.59 1.66
C HIS A 99 -17.16 -10.49 3.15
N SER A 100 -15.89 -10.70 3.49
CA SER A 100 -15.40 -10.66 4.87
C SER A 100 -14.96 -9.27 5.35
N GLY A 101 -15.28 -8.21 4.62
CA GLY A 101 -14.92 -6.84 4.98
C GLY A 101 -13.54 -6.38 4.49
N ILE A 102 -12.98 -7.02 3.46
CA ILE A 102 -11.67 -6.65 2.90
C ILE A 102 -11.63 -5.21 2.40
N GLU A 103 -12.70 -4.73 1.76
CA GLU A 103 -12.76 -3.32 1.31
C GLU A 103 -12.83 -2.34 2.48
N MET A 104 -13.47 -2.74 3.59
CA MET A 104 -13.46 -1.93 4.81
C MET A 104 -12.03 -1.80 5.38
N THR A 105 -11.22 -2.86 5.31
CA THR A 105 -9.81 -2.81 5.69
C THR A 105 -9.02 -1.85 4.78
N LEU A 106 -9.24 -1.89 3.46
CA LEU A 106 -8.66 -0.91 2.55
C LEU A 106 -9.08 0.52 2.90
N LEU A 107 -10.36 0.74 3.17
CA LEU A 107 -10.88 2.06 3.54
C LEU A 107 -10.30 2.57 4.86
N GLN A 108 -10.01 1.70 5.83
CA GLN A 108 -9.31 2.09 7.06
C GLN A 108 -7.88 2.56 6.79
N LEU A 109 -7.15 1.86 5.91
CA LEU A 109 -5.82 2.28 5.47
C LEU A 109 -5.88 3.63 4.73
N ILE A 110 -6.81 3.74 3.78
CA ILE A 110 -7.03 4.96 3.00
C ILE A 110 -7.43 6.14 3.91
N HIS A 111 -8.24 5.89 4.92
CA HIS A 111 -8.64 6.92 5.89
C HIS A 111 -7.40 7.54 6.57
N TRP A 112 -6.47 6.70 7.02
CA TRP A 112 -5.23 7.20 7.62
C TRP A 112 -4.37 7.96 6.60
N LEU A 113 -4.22 7.45 5.38
CA LEU A 113 -3.49 8.13 4.31
C LEU A 113 -4.08 9.51 4.01
N LEU A 114 -5.40 9.62 3.93
CA LEU A 114 -6.09 10.91 3.72
C LEU A 114 -5.95 11.83 4.92
N ALA A 115 -6.00 11.32 6.16
CA ALA A 115 -5.77 12.12 7.36
C ALA A 115 -4.38 12.75 7.36
N CYS A 116 -3.37 12.06 6.83
CA CYS A 116 -2.02 12.59 6.65
C CYS A 116 -1.87 13.52 5.41
N GLY A 117 -2.95 13.86 4.72
CA GLY A 117 -2.91 14.73 3.54
C GLY A 117 -2.29 14.10 2.30
N MET A 118 -2.17 12.77 2.25
CA MET A 118 -1.57 12.07 1.12
C MET A 118 -2.52 11.97 -0.09
N ILE A 119 -1.96 11.79 -1.28
CA ILE A 119 -2.71 11.60 -2.53
C ILE A 119 -2.94 10.12 -2.77
N VAL A 120 -4.17 9.65 -2.56
CA VAL A 120 -4.49 8.22 -2.70
C VAL A 120 -4.51 7.79 -4.18
N VAL A 121 -3.76 6.75 -4.50
CA VAL A 121 -3.66 6.12 -5.81
C VAL A 121 -4.37 4.76 -5.78
N GLY A 122 -5.51 4.68 -6.45
CA GLY A 122 -6.26 3.43 -6.63
C GLY A 122 -5.90 2.71 -7.94
N LEU A 123 -6.62 1.62 -8.22
CA LEU A 123 -6.52 0.88 -9.49
C LEU A 123 -7.57 1.37 -10.48
N PRO A 124 -7.18 1.63 -11.76
CA PRO A 124 -8.14 1.88 -12.81
C PRO A 124 -8.88 0.58 -13.16
N TRP A 125 -10.06 0.72 -13.75
CA TRP A 125 -10.82 -0.42 -14.25
C TRP A 125 -10.01 -1.25 -15.27
N THR A 126 -9.99 -2.56 -15.06
CA THR A 126 -9.56 -3.56 -16.05
C THR A 126 -10.50 -4.77 -15.96
N ASP A 127 -10.54 -5.63 -16.99
CA ASP A 127 -11.37 -6.85 -16.97
C ASP A 127 -11.00 -7.80 -15.81
N ARG A 128 -9.77 -7.76 -15.34
CA ARG A 128 -9.30 -8.53 -14.17
C ARG A 128 -10.05 -8.15 -12.87
N MET A 129 -10.55 -6.92 -12.76
CA MET A 129 -11.33 -6.50 -11.60
C MET A 129 -12.67 -7.24 -11.43
N ARG A 130 -13.08 -8.02 -12.43
CA ARG A 130 -14.25 -8.90 -12.30
C ARG A 130 -13.99 -10.07 -11.35
N SER A 131 -12.74 -10.47 -11.17
CA SER A 131 -12.34 -11.61 -10.34
C SER A 131 -11.45 -11.23 -9.15
N SER A 132 -10.71 -10.16 -9.25
CA SER A 132 -9.70 -9.76 -8.27
C SER A 132 -9.58 -8.25 -8.14
N ALA A 133 -9.00 -7.80 -7.04
CA ALA A 133 -8.77 -6.42 -6.62
C ALA A 133 -10.03 -5.58 -6.40
N SER A 134 -9.79 -4.36 -6.03
CA SER A 134 -10.79 -3.33 -5.75
C SER A 134 -10.28 -2.00 -6.31
N TYR A 135 -11.18 -1.06 -6.59
CA TYR A 135 -10.81 0.32 -6.93
C TYR A 135 -9.95 0.98 -5.85
N TYR A 136 -10.12 0.55 -4.61
CA TYR A 136 -9.43 1.10 -3.44
C TYR A 136 -8.00 0.58 -3.31
N GLY A 137 -7.65 -0.54 -3.97
CA GLY A 137 -6.31 -1.12 -3.90
C GLY A 137 -6.26 -2.59 -4.30
N ALA A 138 -5.09 -3.22 -4.16
CA ALA A 138 -4.92 -4.63 -4.47
C ALA A 138 -5.47 -5.52 -3.35
N THR A 139 -6.09 -6.64 -3.73
CA THR A 139 -6.70 -7.59 -2.77
C THR A 139 -6.37 -9.03 -3.16
N ALA A 140 -6.37 -9.94 -2.15
CA ALA A 140 -6.42 -11.38 -2.37
C ALA A 140 -7.34 -12.03 -1.33
N THR A 141 -8.13 -13.02 -1.73
CA THR A 141 -9.08 -13.70 -0.85
C THR A 141 -9.07 -15.20 -1.00
N GLY A 142 -9.06 -15.95 0.12
CA GLY A 142 -9.07 -17.42 0.13
C GLY A 142 -7.80 -18.09 -0.37
N GLY A 143 -6.80 -17.32 -0.72
CA GLY A 143 -5.52 -17.71 -1.33
C GLY A 143 -5.06 -16.61 -2.26
N VAL A 144 -3.83 -16.70 -2.78
CA VAL A 144 -3.28 -15.74 -3.73
C VAL A 144 -3.29 -16.35 -5.12
N THR A 145 -3.91 -15.66 -6.07
CA THR A 145 -3.95 -16.06 -7.48
C THR A 145 -2.93 -15.26 -8.31
N PRO A 146 -2.57 -15.72 -9.51
CA PRO A 146 -1.75 -14.93 -10.43
C PRO A 146 -2.35 -13.55 -10.75
N GLU A 147 -3.67 -13.45 -10.84
CA GLU A 147 -4.40 -12.22 -11.07
C GLU A 147 -4.24 -11.23 -9.91
N ASP A 148 -4.27 -11.71 -8.66
CA ASP A 148 -4.03 -10.89 -7.46
C ASP A 148 -2.61 -10.30 -7.47
N LEU A 149 -1.61 -11.11 -7.83
CA LEU A 149 -0.22 -10.68 -7.92
C LEU A 149 -0.03 -9.63 -9.04
N MET A 150 -0.62 -9.87 -10.23
CA MET A 150 -0.59 -8.89 -11.32
C MET A 150 -1.20 -7.56 -10.93
N GLN A 151 -2.32 -7.56 -10.19
CA GLN A 151 -2.95 -6.34 -9.71
C GLN A 151 -2.08 -5.60 -8.69
N ALA A 152 -1.42 -6.33 -7.80
CA ALA A 152 -0.46 -5.73 -6.87
C ALA A 152 0.75 -5.12 -7.62
N GLU A 153 1.29 -5.81 -8.63
CA GLU A 153 2.34 -5.29 -9.51
C GLU A 153 1.88 -4.01 -10.23
N GLU A 154 0.68 -4.00 -10.79
CA GLU A 154 0.10 -2.82 -11.46
C GLU A 154 -0.07 -1.64 -10.51
N LEU A 155 -0.51 -1.89 -9.27
CA LEU A 155 -0.66 -0.85 -8.25
C LEU A 155 0.69 -0.24 -7.87
N GLY A 156 1.70 -1.09 -7.63
CA GLY A 156 3.06 -0.64 -7.33
C GLY A 156 3.67 0.18 -8.47
N ALA A 157 3.54 -0.31 -9.71
CA ALA A 157 4.00 0.41 -10.88
C ALA A 157 3.29 1.76 -11.08
N ARG A 158 1.99 1.81 -10.83
CA ARG A 158 1.20 3.04 -10.91
C ARG A 158 1.63 4.04 -9.85
N LEU A 159 1.80 3.60 -8.60
CA LEU A 159 2.26 4.45 -7.49
C LEU A 159 3.62 5.08 -7.80
N ALA A 160 4.60 4.28 -8.24
CA ALA A 160 5.93 4.77 -8.62
C ALA A 160 5.89 5.83 -9.74
N LYS A 161 5.08 5.58 -10.78
CA LYS A 161 4.91 6.53 -11.90
C LYS A 161 4.23 7.83 -11.46
N VAL A 162 3.27 7.79 -10.53
CA VAL A 162 2.62 8.98 -9.97
C VAL A 162 3.64 9.78 -9.16
N ALA A 163 4.40 9.12 -8.29
CA ALA A 163 5.45 9.76 -7.50
C ALA A 163 6.48 10.46 -8.39
N ALA A 164 6.98 9.78 -9.42
CA ALA A 164 7.94 10.36 -10.35
C ALA A 164 7.38 11.60 -11.10
N LYS A 165 6.08 11.58 -11.44
CA LYS A 165 5.43 12.73 -12.09
C LYS A 165 5.28 13.93 -11.16
N LEU A 166 5.04 13.71 -9.87
CA LEU A 166 4.88 14.79 -8.90
C LEU A 166 6.22 15.43 -8.51
N GLN A 167 7.33 14.71 -8.68
CA GLN A 167 8.68 15.24 -8.46
C GLN A 167 9.29 15.89 -9.71
N ALA A 168 8.69 15.71 -10.88
CA ALA A 168 9.16 16.38 -12.08
C ALA A 168 8.96 17.91 -11.95
N PRO A 169 9.98 18.72 -12.29
CA PRO A 169 9.89 20.18 -12.22
C PRO A 169 8.87 20.75 -13.18
#